data_e56b99cce13870ad1d72130ddb30bee6
#
_entry.id   e56b99cce13870ad1d72130ddb30bee6
#
_cell.length_a   1.000
_cell.length_b   1.000
_cell.length_c   1.000
_cell.angle_alpha   90.00
_cell.angle_beta   90.00
_cell.angle_gamma   90.00
#
_symmetry.space_group_name_H-M   'P 1'
#
loop_
_entity.id
_entity.type
_entity.pdbx_description
1 polymer ?
#
loop_
_entity_poly.entity_id
_entity_poly.type
_entity_poly.pdbx_seq_one_letter_code
_entity_poly.pdbx_strand_id
1 'polypeptide(L)'
;MNKLELRTVNVTRYVTPLREGGSLPAIVEADDGFLYVLKFRGAGQGLKALIAELIGGEMARAMGLRLPELVFMNLVDTFSKTEPDEEIQDLLRASTGLNLGLHYLSSSITFDPLVTTVDSKLASQIVLLDCVLTNVDRTPRNTNMLTWHKELWLIDHGAALYFHHNWDNWEEQAKRPFVQIKDHVLLPQASELEIVNIELRKIFTLELIREIVNLIPDEWLREDGTIESQREVYIKFIETRIEISDLLVKEANHARQILI
;
A
#
# COMPACT_ATOMS: atom_id res chain seq x y z
N MET A 1 -10.67 15.93 -15.99
CA MET A 1 -9.84 14.72 -15.73
C MET A 1 -10.75 13.52 -15.79
N ASN A 2 -10.31 12.36 -16.29
CA ASN A 2 -11.09 11.15 -16.14
C ASN A 2 -11.13 10.80 -14.65
N LYS A 3 -12.31 10.43 -14.16
CA LYS A 3 -12.50 10.00 -12.77
C LYS A 3 -11.58 8.81 -12.48
N LEU A 4 -10.92 8.84 -11.33
CA LEU A 4 -10.08 7.72 -10.87
C LEU A 4 -11.01 6.52 -10.57
N GLU A 5 -10.80 5.38 -11.22
CA GLU A 5 -11.62 4.17 -11.04
C GLU A 5 -10.74 2.93 -11.08
N LEU A 6 -11.04 1.96 -10.20
CA LEU A 6 -10.48 0.62 -10.27
C LEU A 6 -11.48 -0.31 -10.97
N ARG A 7 -10.95 -1.21 -11.81
CA ARG A 7 -11.77 -2.30 -12.39
C ARG A 7 -12.18 -3.28 -11.30
N THR A 8 -13.33 -3.90 -11.49
CA THR A 8 -13.77 -5.03 -10.67
C THR A 8 -13.75 -6.29 -11.51
N VAL A 9 -13.13 -7.35 -10.99
CA VAL A 9 -13.05 -8.67 -11.62
C VAL A 9 -13.56 -9.75 -10.66
N ASN A 10 -13.91 -10.92 -11.20
CA ASN A 10 -14.37 -12.04 -10.38
C ASN A 10 -13.31 -13.14 -10.37
N VAL A 11 -13.02 -13.69 -9.18
CA VAL A 11 -12.12 -14.84 -9.05
C VAL A 11 -12.78 -16.05 -9.71
N THR A 12 -12.08 -16.67 -10.66
CA THR A 12 -12.55 -17.89 -11.37
C THR A 12 -11.82 -19.14 -10.93
N ARG A 13 -10.57 -19.01 -10.47
CA ARG A 13 -9.75 -20.12 -9.98
C ARG A 13 -8.78 -19.68 -8.88
N TYR A 14 -8.76 -20.41 -7.79
CA TYR A 14 -7.70 -20.35 -6.78
C TYR A 14 -6.52 -21.17 -7.27
N VAL A 15 -5.32 -20.59 -7.33
CA VAL A 15 -4.13 -21.26 -7.88
C VAL A 15 -3.25 -21.80 -6.76
N THR A 16 -2.76 -20.91 -5.88
CA THR A 16 -1.87 -21.30 -4.77
C THR A 16 -1.75 -20.19 -3.72
N PRO A 17 -1.64 -20.53 -2.43
CA PRO A 17 -1.29 -19.54 -1.40
C PRO A 17 0.17 -19.11 -1.56
N LEU A 18 0.44 -17.85 -1.24
CA LEU A 18 1.77 -17.31 -1.04
C LEU A 18 2.06 -17.35 0.46
N ARG A 19 2.84 -18.32 0.90
CA ARG A 19 3.12 -18.57 2.33
C ARG A 19 4.16 -17.59 2.93
N GLU A 20 4.59 -16.61 2.16
CA GLU A 20 5.50 -15.56 2.61
C GLU A 20 4.65 -14.36 3.09
N GLY A 21 4.81 -14.01 4.37
CA GLY A 21 4.10 -12.89 5.01
C GLY A 21 2.88 -13.30 5.86
N GLY A 22 2.55 -12.50 6.86
CA GLY A 22 1.52 -12.80 7.87
C GLY A 22 0.06 -12.71 7.39
N SER A 23 -0.19 -12.28 6.15
CA SER A 23 -1.55 -12.12 5.58
C SER A 23 -1.96 -13.23 4.62
N LEU A 24 -1.09 -14.23 4.34
CA LEU A 24 -1.33 -15.36 3.45
C LEU A 24 -2.02 -14.98 2.12
N PRO A 25 -1.50 -14.05 1.32
CA PRO A 25 -2.09 -13.73 0.03
C PRO A 25 -2.05 -14.93 -0.91
N ALA A 26 -2.83 -14.93 -1.98
CA ALA A 26 -2.87 -16.04 -2.92
C ALA A 26 -2.77 -15.60 -4.37
N ILE A 27 -2.20 -16.45 -5.22
CA ILE A 27 -2.33 -16.30 -6.68
C ILE A 27 -3.69 -16.85 -7.08
N VAL A 28 -4.46 -16.05 -7.79
CA VAL A 28 -5.76 -16.41 -8.33
C VAL A 28 -5.86 -16.01 -9.81
N GLU A 29 -6.73 -16.70 -10.55
CA GLU A 29 -7.13 -16.31 -11.91
C GLU A 29 -8.48 -15.61 -11.85
N ALA A 30 -8.66 -14.57 -12.66
CA ALA A 30 -9.90 -13.84 -12.75
C ALA A 30 -10.62 -14.06 -14.08
N ASP A 31 -11.85 -13.56 -14.20
CA ASP A 31 -12.72 -13.70 -15.37
C ASP A 31 -12.24 -12.93 -16.61
N ASP A 32 -11.26 -12.06 -16.46
CA ASP A 32 -10.54 -11.41 -17.56
C ASP A 32 -9.34 -12.23 -18.08
N GLY A 33 -9.08 -13.41 -17.51
CA GLY A 33 -8.02 -14.33 -17.90
C GLY A 33 -6.63 -14.00 -17.36
N PHE A 34 -6.48 -12.98 -16.53
CA PHE A 34 -5.22 -12.63 -15.91
C PHE A 34 -5.06 -13.25 -14.51
N LEU A 35 -3.79 -13.34 -14.07
CA LEU A 35 -3.44 -13.74 -12.73
C LEU A 35 -3.26 -12.51 -11.82
N TYR A 36 -3.68 -12.66 -10.58
CA TYR A 36 -3.58 -11.63 -9.55
C TYR A 36 -3.06 -12.20 -8.24
N VAL A 37 -2.37 -11.37 -7.47
CA VAL A 37 -2.13 -11.61 -6.04
C VAL A 37 -3.33 -11.07 -5.29
N LEU A 38 -4.18 -11.97 -4.78
CA LEU A 38 -5.36 -11.63 -3.99
C LEU A 38 -4.95 -11.36 -2.55
N LYS A 39 -5.28 -10.18 -2.04
CA LYS A 39 -5.18 -9.81 -0.63
C LYS A 39 -6.57 -9.93 0.02
N PHE A 40 -6.63 -10.74 1.06
CA PHE A 40 -7.88 -11.18 1.66
C PHE A 40 -8.42 -10.19 2.70
N ARG A 41 -9.71 -9.84 2.59
CA ARG A 41 -10.41 -9.01 3.59
C ARG A 41 -10.51 -9.68 4.96
N GLY A 42 -10.51 -11.01 5.00
CA GLY A 42 -10.59 -11.81 6.22
C GLY A 42 -9.24 -12.14 6.85
N ALA A 43 -8.12 -11.66 6.30
CA ALA A 43 -6.79 -11.85 6.87
C ALA A 43 -6.60 -11.04 8.18
N GLY A 44 -5.57 -11.34 8.95
CA GLY A 44 -5.38 -10.84 10.32
C GLY A 44 -5.48 -9.31 10.52
N GLN A 45 -5.06 -8.50 9.54
CA GLN A 45 -5.22 -7.03 9.60
C GLN A 45 -6.49 -6.53 8.89
N GLY A 46 -7.24 -7.43 8.24
CA GLY A 46 -8.56 -7.19 7.70
C GLY A 46 -8.64 -6.07 6.66
N LEU A 47 -9.78 -5.40 6.67
CA LEU A 47 -10.11 -4.33 5.72
C LEU A 47 -9.15 -3.13 5.81
N LYS A 48 -8.56 -2.87 6.98
CA LYS A 48 -7.62 -1.76 7.18
C LYS A 48 -6.36 -1.95 6.34
N ALA A 49 -5.83 -3.17 6.24
CA ALA A 49 -4.71 -3.45 5.36
C ALA A 49 -5.06 -3.27 3.86
N LEU A 50 -6.28 -3.64 3.45
CA LEU A 50 -6.75 -3.40 2.07
C LEU A 50 -6.90 -1.90 1.77
N ILE A 51 -7.39 -1.11 2.73
CA ILE A 51 -7.48 0.35 2.61
C ILE A 51 -6.09 0.98 2.49
N ALA A 52 -5.14 0.54 3.33
CA ALA A 52 -3.75 1.01 3.27
C ALA A 52 -3.09 0.67 1.93
N GLU A 53 -3.29 -0.55 1.43
CA GLU A 53 -2.80 -0.99 0.12
C GLU A 53 -3.39 -0.15 -1.02
N LEU A 54 -4.70 0.09 -1.00
CA LEU A 54 -5.40 0.88 -2.01
C LEU A 54 -4.91 2.32 -2.03
N ILE A 55 -4.92 3.00 -0.89
CA ILE A 55 -4.48 4.40 -0.78
C ILE A 55 -3.00 4.52 -1.12
N GLY A 56 -2.15 3.68 -0.52
CA GLY A 56 -0.71 3.70 -0.74
C GLY A 56 -0.34 3.45 -2.20
N GLY A 57 -0.99 2.48 -2.82
CA GLY A 57 -0.79 2.16 -4.24
C GLY A 57 -1.21 3.30 -5.15
N GLU A 58 -2.39 3.90 -4.96
CA GLU A 58 -2.84 4.99 -5.81
C GLU A 58 -2.05 6.30 -5.58
N MET A 59 -1.59 6.55 -4.36
CA MET A 59 -0.64 7.65 -4.11
C MET A 59 0.71 7.40 -4.79
N ALA A 60 1.23 6.17 -4.75
CA ALA A 60 2.44 5.80 -5.48
C ALA A 60 2.28 6.02 -6.99
N ARG A 61 1.14 5.60 -7.56
CA ARG A 61 0.79 5.78 -8.98
C ARG A 61 0.74 7.26 -9.36
N ALA A 62 0.14 8.09 -8.52
CA ALA A 62 0.05 9.54 -8.73
C ALA A 62 1.44 10.20 -8.78
N MET A 63 2.43 9.68 -8.06
CA MET A 63 3.84 10.11 -8.12
C MET A 63 4.60 9.54 -9.33
N GLY A 64 3.96 8.73 -10.18
CA GLY A 64 4.61 8.06 -11.32
C GLY A 64 5.47 6.86 -10.94
N LEU A 65 5.33 6.35 -9.70
CA LEU A 65 6.00 5.15 -9.26
C LEU A 65 5.33 3.91 -9.87
N ARG A 66 6.14 2.88 -10.13
CA ARG A 66 5.62 1.64 -10.71
C ARG A 66 5.06 0.74 -9.61
N LEU A 67 3.86 0.25 -9.82
CA LEU A 67 3.22 -0.78 -9.02
C LEU A 67 2.31 -1.63 -9.91
N PRO A 68 2.02 -2.89 -9.54
CA PRO A 68 1.04 -3.69 -10.26
C PRO A 68 -0.32 -2.99 -10.32
N GLU A 69 -1.08 -3.23 -11.38
CA GLU A 69 -2.46 -2.73 -11.43
C GLU A 69 -3.24 -3.25 -10.22
N LEU A 70 -3.91 -2.33 -9.52
CA LEU A 70 -4.84 -2.65 -8.47
C LEU A 70 -6.23 -2.86 -9.07
N VAL A 71 -6.91 -3.91 -8.62
CA VAL A 71 -8.29 -4.22 -9.02
C VAL A 71 -9.10 -4.64 -7.81
N PHE A 72 -10.39 -4.36 -7.81
CA PHE A 72 -11.30 -5.01 -6.87
C PHE A 72 -11.59 -6.43 -7.34
N MET A 73 -11.62 -7.39 -6.41
CA MET A 73 -11.83 -8.80 -6.72
C MET A 73 -12.98 -9.39 -5.90
N ASN A 74 -14.02 -9.86 -6.58
CA ASN A 74 -15.09 -10.60 -5.94
C ASN A 74 -14.67 -12.06 -5.71
N LEU A 75 -14.72 -12.50 -4.46
CA LEU A 75 -14.50 -13.88 -4.06
C LEU A 75 -15.80 -14.51 -3.61
N VAL A 76 -16.14 -15.68 -4.16
CA VAL A 76 -17.34 -16.44 -3.80
C VAL A 76 -16.99 -17.59 -2.85
N ASP A 77 -17.91 -17.98 -1.96
CA ASP A 77 -17.70 -19.02 -0.94
C ASP A 77 -17.41 -20.42 -1.50
N THR A 78 -17.66 -20.66 -2.78
CA THR A 78 -17.42 -21.98 -3.39
C THR A 78 -15.96 -22.43 -3.32
N PHE A 79 -15.00 -21.53 -3.29
CA PHE A 79 -13.56 -21.87 -3.21
C PHE A 79 -13.18 -22.46 -1.85
N SER A 80 -13.84 -22.06 -0.77
CA SER A 80 -13.59 -22.63 0.57
C SER A 80 -13.95 -24.13 0.64
N LYS A 81 -14.93 -24.58 -0.15
CA LYS A 81 -15.44 -25.96 -0.12
C LYS A 81 -14.50 -26.99 -0.77
N THR A 82 -13.61 -26.54 -1.62
CA THR A 82 -12.67 -27.40 -2.36
C THR A 82 -11.23 -27.33 -1.85
N GLU A 83 -10.96 -26.41 -0.92
CA GLU A 83 -9.64 -26.23 -0.33
C GLU A 83 -9.39 -27.31 0.75
N PRO A 84 -8.29 -28.08 0.67
CA PRO A 84 -7.99 -29.14 1.65
C PRO A 84 -7.37 -28.63 2.95
N ASP A 85 -6.72 -27.46 2.94
CA ASP A 85 -6.10 -26.84 4.12
C ASP A 85 -7.16 -26.06 4.91
N GLU A 86 -7.41 -26.47 6.17
CA GLU A 86 -8.45 -25.86 7.00
C GLU A 86 -8.21 -24.38 7.29
N GLU A 87 -6.96 -23.95 7.47
CA GLU A 87 -6.61 -22.55 7.71
C GLU A 87 -6.94 -21.69 6.46
N ILE A 88 -6.57 -22.19 5.28
CA ILE A 88 -6.89 -21.50 4.02
C ILE A 88 -8.40 -21.55 3.75
N GLN A 89 -9.07 -22.66 4.05
CA GLN A 89 -10.52 -22.78 3.93
C GLN A 89 -11.25 -21.70 4.77
N ASP A 90 -10.84 -21.53 6.03
CA ASP A 90 -11.43 -20.53 6.91
C ASP A 90 -11.13 -19.09 6.44
N LEU A 91 -9.92 -18.84 5.94
CA LEU A 91 -9.55 -17.56 5.35
C LEU A 91 -10.40 -17.24 4.12
N LEU A 92 -10.58 -18.19 3.20
CA LEU A 92 -11.42 -18.02 2.01
C LEU A 92 -12.87 -17.74 2.39
N ARG A 93 -13.42 -18.45 3.38
CA ARG A 93 -14.78 -18.24 3.89
C ARG A 93 -14.95 -16.85 4.50
N ALA A 94 -14.00 -16.43 5.35
CA ALA A 94 -13.99 -15.09 5.96
C ALA A 94 -13.79 -13.97 4.93
N SER A 95 -13.25 -14.30 3.75
CA SER A 95 -12.93 -13.35 2.69
C SER A 95 -13.97 -13.29 1.57
N THR A 96 -15.12 -13.97 1.70
CA THR A 96 -16.20 -13.88 0.74
C THR A 96 -16.65 -12.42 0.55
N GLY A 97 -16.80 -11.98 -0.70
CA GLY A 97 -17.14 -10.60 -1.07
C GLY A 97 -15.98 -9.85 -1.73
N LEU A 98 -15.93 -8.54 -1.56
CA LEU A 98 -15.00 -7.66 -2.24
C LEU A 98 -13.64 -7.61 -1.54
N ASN A 99 -12.60 -8.00 -2.25
CA ASN A 99 -11.20 -8.01 -1.83
C ASN A 99 -10.37 -7.09 -2.75
N LEU A 100 -9.05 -7.03 -2.55
CA LEU A 100 -8.13 -6.30 -3.41
C LEU A 100 -7.18 -7.28 -4.12
N GLY A 101 -6.98 -7.07 -5.43
CA GLY A 101 -6.02 -7.82 -6.24
C GLY A 101 -4.94 -6.91 -6.79
N LEU A 102 -3.73 -7.44 -6.88
CA LEU A 102 -2.61 -6.84 -7.59
C LEU A 102 -2.28 -7.71 -8.80
N HIS A 103 -2.19 -7.14 -9.99
CA HIS A 103 -1.81 -7.90 -11.20
C HIS A 103 -0.51 -8.67 -10.95
N TYR A 104 -0.51 -9.99 -11.21
CA TYR A 104 0.65 -10.84 -10.94
C TYR A 104 1.77 -10.58 -11.94
N LEU A 105 2.91 -10.11 -11.46
CA LEU A 105 4.09 -9.84 -12.27
C LEU A 105 4.90 -11.14 -12.47
N SER A 106 4.56 -11.89 -13.50
CA SER A 106 5.20 -13.17 -13.80
C SER A 106 6.71 -13.02 -14.01
N SER A 107 7.49 -13.87 -13.37
CA SER A 107 8.96 -13.86 -13.43
C SER A 107 9.63 -12.62 -12.81
N SER A 108 8.89 -11.86 -11.98
CA SER A 108 9.53 -10.86 -11.11
C SER A 108 10.36 -11.55 -10.04
N ILE A 109 11.38 -10.84 -9.56
CA ILE A 109 12.23 -11.28 -8.45
C ILE A 109 12.18 -10.23 -7.33
N THR A 110 12.32 -10.67 -6.09
CA THR A 110 12.42 -9.77 -4.95
C THR A 110 13.60 -8.81 -5.12
N PHE A 111 13.38 -7.52 -4.86
CA PHE A 111 14.44 -6.54 -4.88
C PHE A 111 15.46 -6.82 -3.78
N ASP A 112 16.75 -6.86 -4.16
CA ASP A 112 17.85 -7.02 -3.23
C ASP A 112 18.70 -5.72 -3.21
N PRO A 113 18.72 -4.99 -2.08
CA PRO A 113 19.47 -3.73 -1.95
C PRO A 113 21.00 -3.92 -1.98
N LEU A 114 21.48 -5.15 -1.81
CA LEU A 114 22.94 -5.44 -1.84
C LEU A 114 23.49 -5.54 -3.26
N VAL A 115 22.63 -5.87 -4.23
CA VAL A 115 23.04 -6.07 -5.63
C VAL A 115 22.48 -5.00 -6.58
N THR A 116 21.47 -4.25 -6.15
CA THR A 116 20.79 -3.26 -7.00
C THR A 116 20.82 -1.88 -6.36
N THR A 117 21.44 -0.93 -7.05
CA THR A 117 21.40 0.49 -6.66
C THR A 117 20.17 1.15 -7.29
N VAL A 118 19.46 1.92 -6.50
CA VAL A 118 18.31 2.72 -6.95
C VAL A 118 18.74 4.16 -7.18
N ASP A 119 18.25 4.77 -8.24
CA ASP A 119 18.46 6.20 -8.51
C ASP A 119 18.02 7.06 -7.33
N SER A 120 18.78 8.12 -7.02
CA SER A 120 18.58 8.94 -5.82
C SER A 120 17.22 9.64 -5.81
N LYS A 121 16.73 10.08 -6.96
CA LYS A 121 15.40 10.70 -7.07
C LYS A 121 14.32 9.66 -6.82
N LEU A 122 14.41 8.49 -7.45
CA LEU A 122 13.46 7.39 -7.24
C LEU A 122 13.45 6.92 -5.78
N ALA A 123 14.62 6.74 -5.17
CA ALA A 123 14.74 6.40 -3.75
C ALA A 123 14.08 7.46 -2.87
N SER A 124 14.32 8.75 -3.15
CA SER A 124 13.72 9.86 -2.40
C SER A 124 12.20 9.93 -2.56
N GLN A 125 11.67 9.62 -3.73
CA GLN A 125 10.22 9.54 -3.97
C GLN A 125 9.58 8.46 -3.11
N ILE A 126 10.17 7.25 -3.08
CA ILE A 126 9.64 6.13 -2.29
C ILE A 126 9.75 6.42 -0.79
N VAL A 127 10.91 6.89 -0.33
CA VAL A 127 11.13 7.25 1.08
C VAL A 127 10.15 8.32 1.56
N LEU A 128 9.95 9.39 0.78
CA LEU A 128 9.05 10.46 1.18
C LEU A 128 7.58 10.03 1.14
N LEU A 129 7.17 9.21 0.17
CA LEU A 129 5.84 8.61 0.13
C LEU A 129 5.59 7.77 1.38
N ASP A 130 6.53 6.88 1.75
CA ASP A 130 6.42 6.04 2.94
C ASP A 130 6.43 6.86 4.24
N CYS A 131 7.13 8.00 4.28
CA CYS A 131 7.01 8.98 5.37
C CYS A 131 5.60 9.54 5.49
N VAL A 132 4.99 9.95 4.38
CA VAL A 132 3.61 10.50 4.35
C VAL A 132 2.61 9.44 4.79
N LEU A 133 2.74 8.24 4.27
CA LEU A 133 1.86 7.11 4.56
C LEU A 133 2.14 6.44 5.91
N THR A 134 3.21 6.81 6.61
CA THR A 134 3.69 6.12 7.82
C THR A 134 3.89 4.61 7.61
N ASN A 135 4.45 4.23 6.47
CA ASN A 135 4.70 2.82 6.13
C ASN A 135 5.93 2.31 6.90
N VAL A 136 5.72 1.38 7.82
CA VAL A 136 6.77 0.84 8.70
C VAL A 136 7.49 -0.39 8.14
N ASP A 137 6.98 -0.97 7.06
CA ASP A 137 7.34 -2.35 6.66
C ASP A 137 8.30 -2.41 5.45
N ARG A 138 8.72 -1.28 4.88
CA ARG A 138 9.71 -1.27 3.78
C ARG A 138 11.13 -1.20 4.31
N THR A 139 11.60 -2.33 4.84
CA THR A 139 12.88 -2.47 5.55
C THR A 139 13.87 -3.36 4.79
N PRO A 140 15.16 -3.41 5.17
CA PRO A 140 16.12 -4.34 4.55
C PRO A 140 15.73 -5.83 4.67
N ARG A 141 14.91 -6.20 5.66
CA ARG A 141 14.43 -7.58 5.85
C ARG A 141 13.19 -7.89 5.02
N ASN A 142 12.38 -6.88 4.77
CA ASN A 142 11.15 -6.96 3.98
C ASN A 142 11.11 -5.74 3.06
N THR A 143 11.68 -5.88 1.86
CA THR A 143 11.85 -4.73 0.97
C THR A 143 10.54 -4.25 0.36
N ASN A 144 9.52 -5.11 0.27
CA ASN A 144 8.23 -4.84 -0.36
C ASN A 144 8.36 -4.18 -1.74
N MET A 145 9.33 -4.67 -2.50
CA MET A 145 9.65 -4.23 -3.86
C MET A 145 10.06 -5.44 -4.70
N LEU A 146 9.75 -5.38 -5.98
CA LEU A 146 10.13 -6.37 -6.98
C LEU A 146 10.97 -5.72 -8.08
N THR A 147 11.86 -6.50 -8.67
CA THR A 147 12.49 -6.17 -9.95
C THR A 147 11.76 -6.94 -11.06
N TRP A 148 11.16 -6.21 -11.98
CA TRP A 148 10.47 -6.78 -13.14
C TRP A 148 10.86 -6.00 -14.41
N HIS A 149 11.29 -6.71 -15.46
CA HIS A 149 11.83 -6.09 -16.68
C HIS A 149 12.93 -5.04 -16.42
N LYS A 150 13.79 -5.28 -15.43
CA LYS A 150 14.87 -4.36 -14.98
C LYS A 150 14.36 -3.05 -14.32
N GLU A 151 13.08 -2.96 -14.03
CA GLU A 151 12.46 -1.81 -13.37
C GLU A 151 12.08 -2.17 -11.94
N LEU A 152 12.10 -1.20 -11.04
CA LEU A 152 11.68 -1.35 -9.66
C LEU A 152 10.16 -1.16 -9.54
N TRP A 153 9.50 -2.12 -8.89
CA TRP A 153 8.05 -2.14 -8.70
C TRP A 153 7.74 -2.21 -7.21
N LEU A 154 6.90 -1.29 -6.74
CA LEU A 154 6.44 -1.28 -5.35
C LEU A 154 5.31 -2.29 -5.18
N ILE A 155 5.32 -2.96 -4.03
CA ILE A 155 4.24 -3.84 -3.58
C ILE A 155 4.06 -3.66 -2.06
N ASP A 156 2.95 -4.16 -1.57
CA ASP A 156 2.65 -4.29 -0.14
C ASP A 156 2.72 -3.00 0.68
N HIS A 157 1.71 -2.15 0.51
CA HIS A 157 1.48 -0.96 1.32
C HIS A 157 0.55 -1.25 2.52
N GLY A 158 0.21 -2.51 2.78
CA GLY A 158 -0.78 -2.90 3.79
C GLY A 158 -0.42 -2.52 5.23
N ALA A 159 0.87 -2.24 5.53
CA ALA A 159 1.34 -1.76 6.83
C ALA A 159 1.39 -0.22 6.94
N ALA A 160 0.92 0.49 5.92
CA ALA A 160 0.81 1.96 5.94
C ALA A 160 -0.41 2.43 6.75
N LEU A 161 -0.48 3.75 6.99
CA LEU A 161 -1.62 4.40 7.66
C LEU A 161 -1.93 3.79 9.03
N TYR A 162 -0.89 3.47 9.80
CA TYR A 162 -1.01 2.73 11.06
C TYR A 162 -1.98 3.39 12.06
N PHE A 163 -2.25 4.70 11.95
CA PHE A 163 -3.18 5.43 12.79
C PHE A 163 -4.59 4.82 12.79
N HIS A 164 -5.02 4.16 11.71
CA HIS A 164 -6.36 3.62 11.58
C HIS A 164 -6.61 2.37 12.47
N HIS A 165 -5.58 1.85 13.13
CA HIS A 165 -5.74 0.84 14.17
C HIS A 165 -6.13 1.45 15.52
N ASN A 166 -5.93 2.78 15.70
CA ASN A 166 -6.35 3.53 16.88
C ASN A 166 -6.74 4.97 16.47
N TRP A 167 -8.05 5.19 16.25
CA TRP A 167 -8.61 6.47 15.78
C TRP A 167 -8.53 7.60 16.81
N ASP A 168 -8.38 7.30 18.12
CA ASP A 168 -8.55 8.28 19.20
C ASP A 168 -7.57 9.47 19.14
N ASN A 169 -6.41 9.30 18.50
CA ASN A 169 -5.35 10.31 18.47
C ASN A 169 -4.81 10.54 17.05
N TRP A 170 -5.61 10.31 16.01
CA TRP A 170 -5.15 10.41 14.63
C TRP A 170 -4.62 11.81 14.27
N GLU A 171 -5.21 12.90 14.81
CA GLU A 171 -4.78 14.28 14.55
C GLU A 171 -3.36 14.56 15.08
N GLU A 172 -3.06 14.05 16.27
CA GLU A 172 -1.71 14.14 16.84
C GLU A 172 -0.72 13.27 16.07
N GLN A 173 -1.13 12.06 15.70
CA GLN A 173 -0.30 11.15 14.89
C GLN A 173 0.02 11.76 13.53
N ALA A 174 -0.94 12.41 12.89
CA ALA A 174 -0.75 13.10 11.61
C ALA A 174 0.35 14.17 11.67
N LYS A 175 0.50 14.86 12.80
CA LYS A 175 1.45 15.97 12.99
C LYS A 175 2.85 15.54 13.46
N ARG A 176 3.05 14.26 13.78
CA ARG A 176 4.35 13.77 14.30
C ARG A 176 5.34 13.48 13.17
N PRO A 177 6.65 13.67 13.38
CA PRO A 177 7.66 13.12 12.48
C PRO A 177 7.54 11.60 12.42
N PHE A 178 8.02 11.01 11.35
CA PHE A 178 8.03 9.55 11.18
C PHE A 178 9.42 8.98 11.49
N VAL A 179 9.71 8.76 12.75
CA VAL A 179 11.05 8.34 13.24
C VAL A 179 11.45 6.93 12.78
N GLN A 180 10.48 6.08 12.42
CA GLN A 180 10.71 4.74 11.88
C GLN A 180 11.36 4.77 10.48
N ILE A 181 11.39 5.92 9.83
CA ILE A 181 12.05 6.08 8.53
C ILE A 181 13.53 5.71 8.56
N LYS A 182 14.18 5.77 9.72
CA LYS A 182 15.56 5.32 9.91
C LYS A 182 15.82 3.87 9.49
N ASP A 183 14.78 3.04 9.53
CA ASP A 183 14.85 1.61 9.19
C ASP A 183 14.47 1.33 7.73
N HIS A 184 14.19 2.38 6.94
CA HIS A 184 13.76 2.25 5.55
C HIS A 184 14.92 1.82 4.64
N VAL A 185 14.69 0.77 3.82
CA VAL A 185 15.71 0.13 2.99
C VAL A 185 16.39 1.07 1.99
N LEU A 186 15.70 2.06 1.44
CA LEU A 186 16.22 3.01 0.46
C LEU A 186 16.72 4.33 1.08
N LEU A 187 16.62 4.52 2.39
CA LEU A 187 17.02 5.77 3.03
C LEU A 187 18.46 6.20 2.72
N PRO A 188 19.47 5.29 2.71
CA PRO A 188 20.86 5.70 2.37
C PRO A 188 20.99 6.33 0.97
N GLN A 189 20.15 5.92 0.01
CA GLN A 189 20.17 6.38 -1.38
C GLN A 189 19.31 7.63 -1.62
N ALA A 190 18.41 7.99 -0.70
CA ALA A 190 17.43 9.08 -0.83
C ALA A 190 18.07 10.45 -0.57
N SER A 191 18.86 10.97 -1.50
CA SER A 191 19.60 12.24 -1.34
C SER A 191 18.89 13.47 -1.93
N GLU A 192 17.70 13.31 -2.53
CA GLU A 192 16.97 14.39 -3.22
C GLU A 192 15.60 14.69 -2.57
N LEU A 193 15.49 14.45 -1.25
CA LEU A 193 14.23 14.58 -0.52
C LEU A 193 13.59 15.97 -0.61
N GLU A 194 14.41 17.04 -0.60
CA GLU A 194 13.90 18.42 -0.69
C GLU A 194 13.28 18.70 -2.07
N ILE A 195 13.92 18.23 -3.13
CA ILE A 195 13.43 18.41 -4.51
C ILE A 195 12.12 17.64 -4.68
N VAL A 196 12.13 16.38 -4.24
CA VAL A 196 10.94 15.52 -4.30
C VAL A 196 9.79 16.08 -3.48
N ASN A 197 10.06 16.69 -2.33
CA ASN A 197 9.03 17.32 -1.50
C ASN A 197 8.28 18.45 -2.23
N ILE A 198 9.00 19.25 -3.01
CA ILE A 198 8.39 20.30 -3.83
C ILE A 198 7.47 19.70 -4.90
N GLU A 199 7.89 18.59 -5.51
CA GLU A 199 7.08 17.87 -6.51
C GLU A 199 5.85 17.21 -5.86
N LEU A 200 6.03 16.54 -4.73
CA LEU A 200 4.98 15.87 -3.97
C LEU A 200 3.84 16.82 -3.58
N ARG A 201 4.15 18.01 -3.06
CA ARG A 201 3.16 19.04 -2.71
C ARG A 201 2.37 19.57 -3.91
N LYS A 202 2.95 19.55 -5.10
CA LYS A 202 2.25 19.95 -6.33
C LYS A 202 1.31 18.84 -6.83
N ILE A 203 1.68 17.58 -6.62
CA ILE A 203 0.91 16.41 -7.05
C ILE A 203 -0.33 16.24 -6.15
N PHE A 204 -0.12 16.20 -4.82
CA PHE A 204 -1.18 15.88 -3.89
C PHE A 204 -1.99 17.12 -3.50
N THR A 205 -2.87 17.53 -4.40
CA THR A 205 -3.92 18.51 -4.09
C THR A 205 -5.01 17.85 -3.24
N LEU A 206 -5.76 18.65 -2.48
CA LEU A 206 -6.90 18.15 -1.71
C LEU A 206 -7.92 17.42 -2.59
N GLU A 207 -8.10 17.87 -3.84
CA GLU A 207 -8.98 17.22 -4.82
C GLU A 207 -8.48 15.79 -5.13
N LEU A 208 -7.20 15.61 -5.46
CA LEU A 208 -6.63 14.28 -5.74
C LEU A 208 -6.68 13.37 -4.50
N ILE A 209 -6.38 13.90 -3.30
CA ILE A 209 -6.49 13.12 -2.06
C ILE A 209 -7.93 12.63 -1.87
N ARG A 210 -8.93 13.49 -2.10
CA ARG A 210 -10.34 13.11 -2.03
C ARG A 210 -10.72 12.06 -3.08
N GLU A 211 -10.24 12.20 -4.32
CA GLU A 211 -10.47 11.20 -5.37
C GLU A 211 -9.92 9.83 -4.96
N ILE A 212 -8.68 9.77 -4.45
CA ILE A 212 -8.05 8.52 -4.00
C ILE A 212 -8.83 7.91 -2.83
N VAL A 213 -9.16 8.69 -1.80
CA VAL A 213 -9.90 8.17 -0.63
C VAL A 213 -11.31 7.71 -1.00
N ASN A 214 -11.94 8.35 -1.98
CA ASN A 214 -13.27 7.96 -2.46
C ASN A 214 -13.28 6.64 -3.25
N LEU A 215 -12.12 6.08 -3.61
CA LEU A 215 -12.02 4.72 -4.15
C LEU A 215 -12.32 3.64 -3.11
N ILE A 216 -12.20 3.94 -1.80
CA ILE A 216 -12.47 2.96 -0.75
C ILE A 216 -13.93 2.51 -0.84
N PRO A 217 -14.22 1.20 -0.99
CA PRO A 217 -15.59 0.71 -0.99
C PRO A 217 -16.30 1.00 0.34
N ASP A 218 -17.57 1.38 0.29
CA ASP A 218 -18.37 1.66 1.48
C ASP A 218 -18.42 0.48 2.46
N GLU A 219 -18.42 -0.74 1.93
CA GLU A 219 -18.43 -1.95 2.75
C GLU A 219 -17.12 -2.18 3.55
N TRP A 220 -16.03 -1.47 3.22
CA TRP A 220 -14.77 -1.52 3.97
C TRP A 220 -14.71 -0.50 5.12
N LEU A 221 -15.69 0.41 5.21
CA LEU A 221 -15.75 1.52 6.17
C LEU A 221 -16.90 1.38 7.18
N ARG A 222 -17.23 0.16 7.63
CA ARG A 222 -18.42 -0.07 8.46
C ARG A 222 -18.14 -0.15 9.97
N GLU A 223 -16.88 -0.17 10.38
CA GLU A 223 -16.54 -0.53 11.77
C GLU A 223 -16.57 0.65 12.74
N ASP A 224 -16.21 1.88 12.31
CA ASP A 224 -15.94 3.01 13.20
C ASP A 224 -16.68 4.30 12.78
N GLY A 225 -17.91 4.49 13.18
CA GLY A 225 -18.67 5.70 12.85
C GLY A 225 -19.37 5.66 11.49
N THR A 226 -19.62 6.82 10.88
CA THR A 226 -20.21 6.90 9.54
C THR A 226 -19.13 6.76 8.46
N ILE A 227 -19.53 6.27 7.28
CA ILE A 227 -18.65 6.14 6.11
C ILE A 227 -17.99 7.49 5.77
N GLU A 228 -18.79 8.55 5.77
CA GLU A 228 -18.33 9.90 5.45
C GLU A 228 -17.31 10.40 6.48
N SER A 229 -17.56 10.14 7.78
CA SER A 229 -16.64 10.55 8.84
C SER A 229 -15.30 9.83 8.75
N GLN A 230 -15.29 8.55 8.41
CA GLN A 230 -14.07 7.79 8.23
C GLN A 230 -13.27 8.28 7.01
N ARG A 231 -13.93 8.51 5.86
CA ARG A 231 -13.27 9.10 4.69
C ARG A 231 -12.63 10.44 5.01
N GLU A 232 -13.34 11.30 5.73
CA GLU A 232 -12.81 12.62 6.09
C GLU A 232 -11.60 12.51 7.02
N VAL A 233 -11.51 11.53 7.90
CA VAL A 233 -10.31 11.27 8.70
C VAL A 233 -9.13 10.88 7.83
N TYR A 234 -9.29 9.95 6.87
CA TYR A 234 -8.22 9.61 5.93
C TYR A 234 -7.76 10.82 5.11
N ILE A 235 -8.70 11.62 4.60
CA ILE A 235 -8.40 12.84 3.83
C ILE A 235 -7.58 13.81 4.69
N LYS A 236 -8.04 14.13 5.88
CA LYS A 236 -7.37 15.07 6.78
C LYS A 236 -6.02 14.57 7.28
N PHE A 237 -5.91 13.26 7.53
CA PHE A 237 -4.64 12.67 7.90
C PHE A 237 -3.61 12.89 6.79
N ILE A 238 -3.92 12.50 5.56
CA ILE A 238 -3.02 12.63 4.41
C ILE A 238 -2.71 14.09 4.13
N GLU A 239 -3.72 14.97 4.13
CA GLU A 239 -3.55 16.42 3.94
C GLU A 239 -2.57 17.00 4.97
N THR A 240 -2.77 16.70 6.26
CA THR A 240 -1.86 17.12 7.33
C THR A 240 -0.44 16.59 7.12
N ARG A 241 -0.27 15.33 6.71
CA ARG A 241 1.05 14.75 6.41
C ARG A 241 1.76 15.46 5.26
N ILE A 242 1.01 15.88 4.22
CA ILE A 242 1.55 16.67 3.10
C ILE A 242 1.93 18.08 3.58
N GLU A 243 1.10 18.71 4.39
CA GLU A 243 1.38 20.06 4.95
C GLU A 243 2.68 20.08 5.77
N ILE A 244 2.90 19.08 6.61
CA ILE A 244 4.09 18.99 7.46
C ILE A 244 5.27 18.29 6.77
N SER A 245 5.23 18.04 5.47
CA SER A 245 6.24 17.24 4.77
C SER A 245 7.67 17.79 4.87
N ASP A 246 7.84 19.10 5.11
CA ASP A 246 9.17 19.67 5.44
C ASP A 246 9.75 19.07 6.74
N LEU A 247 8.89 18.80 7.75
CA LEU A 247 9.30 18.12 8.97
C LEU A 247 9.71 16.67 8.70
N LEU A 248 8.97 15.98 7.80
CA LEU A 248 9.28 14.62 7.40
C LEU A 248 10.61 14.53 6.65
N VAL A 249 10.87 15.46 5.73
CA VAL A 249 12.14 15.58 5.02
C VAL A 249 13.29 15.82 6.01
N LYS A 250 13.11 16.72 6.97
CA LYS A 250 14.12 17.01 7.99
C LYS A 250 14.45 15.76 8.82
N GLU A 251 13.44 15.01 9.24
CA GLU A 251 13.63 13.76 9.99
C GLU A 251 14.35 12.70 9.16
N ALA A 252 13.92 12.49 7.90
CA ALA A 252 14.56 11.53 7.00
C ALA A 252 16.02 11.89 6.69
N ASN A 253 16.32 13.15 6.44
CA ASN A 253 17.70 13.61 6.23
C ASN A 253 18.56 13.44 7.48
N HIS A 254 18.02 13.73 8.66
CA HIS A 254 18.72 13.50 9.92
C HIS A 254 19.05 12.01 10.11
N ALA A 255 18.06 11.15 9.95
CA ALA A 255 18.23 9.70 10.02
C ALA A 255 19.23 9.18 8.99
N ARG A 256 19.19 9.69 7.75
CA ARG A 256 20.12 9.34 6.68
C ARG A 256 21.57 9.70 7.03
N GLN A 257 21.82 10.90 7.59
CA GLN A 257 23.15 11.34 7.98
C GLN A 257 23.81 10.45 9.05
N ILE A 258 23.01 9.74 9.85
CA ILE A 258 23.51 8.80 10.86
C ILE A 258 23.94 7.48 10.23
N LEU A 259 23.36 7.12 9.07
CA LEU A 259 23.60 5.84 8.38
C LEU A 259 24.80 5.88 7.42
N ILE A 260 25.21 7.03 6.97
CA ILE A 260 26.31 7.26 6.01
C ILE A 260 27.49 7.95 6.68
#